data_8899bcf4109f58f576f40397ce5cde33
#
_entry.id   8899bcf4109f58f576f40397ce5cde33
#
_cell.length_a   1.000
_cell.length_b   1.000
_cell.length_c   1.000
_cell.angle_alpha   90.00
_cell.angle_beta   90.00
_cell.angle_gamma   90.00
#
_symmetry.space_group_name_H-M   'P 1'
#
loop_
_entity.id
_entity.type
_entity.pdbx_description
1 polymer ?
#
loop_
_entity_poly.entity_id
_entity_poly.type
_entity_poly.pdbx_seq_one_letter_code
_entity_poly.pdbx_strand_id
1 'polypeptide(L)'
;MEQRLSIQIGEERRTAVADVGLVGAAQPGDEVIVNVEALELRLGSGGFDIVHCNLTRGLDGQGTPRAHVMKLNYTSLQHAVLPVEEGDADGTPSSPQLPLGRPAAVIALHGQLAPLAWAFAAATGATGRLGYIQTPGGALPGGHSCVVRELRDDGLLAGHLTAGSAFGGADGESITTAAALHHGLGELDWDAAVVGPGPGILGSGSALGHGGLQALDSLHTALALGCGALLVARMSSTDLRARHRGLSHHTRTVLHLLLAPVVVAIAQGEAPGDERHDWRTVQTDLAG
;
A
#
# COMPACT_ATOMS: atom_id res chain seq x y z
N MET A 1 14.52 -6.14 1.48
CA MET A 1 15.53 -5.12 1.02
C MET A 1 15.69 -5.25 -0.49
N GLU A 2 15.66 -4.11 -1.23
CA GLU A 2 15.80 -4.08 -2.68
C GLU A 2 17.29 -4.00 -3.08
N GLN A 3 17.72 -4.86 -4.00
CA GLN A 3 19.01 -4.75 -4.67
C GLN A 3 18.80 -4.49 -6.15
N ARG A 4 19.37 -3.40 -6.68
CA ARG A 4 19.34 -3.08 -8.11
C ARG A 4 20.56 -3.67 -8.81
N LEU A 5 20.31 -4.32 -9.94
CA LEU A 5 21.30 -5.07 -10.72
C LEU A 5 21.33 -4.55 -12.16
N SER A 6 22.52 -4.55 -12.75
CA SER A 6 22.69 -4.52 -14.20
C SER A 6 22.89 -5.96 -14.67
N ILE A 7 21.98 -6.48 -15.45
CA ILE A 7 22.01 -7.84 -15.99
C ILE A 7 22.23 -7.84 -17.49
N GLN A 8 22.69 -8.96 -18.01
CA GLN A 8 22.84 -9.20 -19.44
C GLN A 8 21.94 -10.37 -19.86
N ILE A 9 21.08 -10.14 -20.86
CA ILE A 9 20.24 -11.16 -21.48
C ILE A 9 20.61 -11.21 -22.96
N GLY A 10 21.31 -12.26 -23.37
CA GLY A 10 21.91 -12.31 -24.70
C GLY A 10 22.89 -11.15 -24.91
N GLU A 11 22.62 -10.29 -25.89
CA GLU A 11 23.43 -9.09 -26.18
C GLU A 11 22.91 -7.83 -25.50
N GLU A 12 21.72 -7.89 -24.88
CA GLU A 12 21.05 -6.75 -24.28
C GLU A 12 21.44 -6.56 -22.80
N ARG A 13 21.77 -5.32 -22.41
CA ARG A 13 21.97 -4.95 -21.02
C ARG A 13 20.69 -4.32 -20.46
N ARG A 14 20.17 -4.88 -19.35
CA ARG A 14 18.91 -4.47 -18.72
C ARG A 14 19.10 -4.20 -17.22
N THR A 15 18.16 -3.48 -16.64
CA THR A 15 18.09 -3.29 -15.18
C THR A 15 17.15 -4.34 -14.59
N ALA A 16 17.57 -4.97 -13.50
CA ALA A 16 16.72 -5.86 -12.72
C ALA A 16 16.73 -5.49 -11.24
N VAL A 17 15.73 -5.95 -10.52
CA VAL A 17 15.58 -5.79 -9.06
C VAL A 17 15.47 -7.16 -8.42
N ALA A 18 16.27 -7.40 -7.39
CA ALA A 18 16.16 -8.55 -6.51
C ALA A 18 15.56 -8.12 -5.16
N ASP A 19 14.57 -8.86 -4.68
CA ASP A 19 14.18 -8.81 -3.27
C ASP A 19 15.12 -9.72 -2.47
N VAL A 20 16.10 -9.11 -1.80
CA VAL A 20 17.16 -9.86 -1.09
C VAL A 20 16.59 -10.77 -0.01
N GLY A 21 15.44 -10.40 0.59
CA GLY A 21 14.78 -11.24 1.60
C GLY A 21 14.18 -12.53 1.01
N LEU A 22 13.83 -12.52 -0.28
CA LEU A 22 13.21 -13.66 -0.97
C LEU A 22 14.19 -14.49 -1.78
N VAL A 23 15.13 -13.85 -2.48
CA VAL A 23 15.99 -14.51 -3.46
C VAL A 23 17.49 -14.43 -3.14
N GLY A 24 17.84 -13.84 -2.00
CA GLY A 24 19.22 -13.58 -1.64
C GLY A 24 19.85 -12.43 -2.43
N ALA A 25 21.07 -12.05 -2.04
CA ALA A 25 21.83 -11.03 -2.73
C ALA A 25 22.61 -11.63 -3.91
N ALA A 26 22.60 -10.95 -5.05
CA ALA A 26 23.40 -11.31 -6.23
C ALA A 26 24.74 -10.55 -6.24
N GLN A 27 25.75 -11.13 -6.85
CA GLN A 27 27.07 -10.54 -7.06
C GLN A 27 27.42 -10.50 -8.55
N PRO A 28 28.36 -9.63 -8.97
CA PRO A 28 28.86 -9.63 -10.35
C PRO A 28 29.41 -11.01 -10.75
N GLY A 29 28.92 -11.52 -11.88
CA GLY A 29 29.26 -12.85 -12.39
C GLY A 29 28.27 -13.96 -12.00
N ASP A 30 27.28 -13.65 -11.16
CA ASP A 30 26.21 -14.61 -10.87
C ASP A 30 25.28 -14.78 -12.08
N GLU A 31 24.82 -15.99 -12.28
CA GLU A 31 23.77 -16.33 -13.24
C GLU A 31 22.40 -16.27 -12.54
N VAL A 32 21.46 -15.52 -13.12
CA VAL A 32 20.14 -15.30 -12.52
C VAL A 32 19.00 -15.56 -13.52
N ILE A 33 17.90 -16.07 -13.04
CA ILE A 33 16.63 -16.10 -13.80
C ILE A 33 15.86 -14.85 -13.46
N VAL A 34 15.36 -14.15 -14.49
CA VAL A 34 14.57 -12.93 -14.34
C VAL A 34 13.21 -13.08 -15.03
N ASN A 35 12.19 -12.48 -14.43
CA ASN A 35 10.89 -12.28 -15.06
C ASN A 35 10.95 -10.96 -15.85
N VAL A 36 10.74 -11.03 -17.14
CA VAL A 36 10.84 -9.90 -18.10
C VAL A 36 9.47 -9.41 -18.56
N GLU A 37 8.39 -10.12 -18.21
CA GLU A 37 7.07 -9.98 -18.81
C GLU A 37 6.50 -8.57 -18.67
N ALA A 38 6.59 -7.97 -17.49
CA ALA A 38 6.03 -6.66 -17.25
C ALA A 38 6.71 -5.56 -18.09
N LEU A 39 8.02 -5.67 -18.28
CA LEU A 39 8.79 -4.73 -19.09
C LEU A 39 8.52 -4.92 -20.58
N GLU A 40 8.49 -6.16 -21.06
CA GLU A 40 8.20 -6.49 -22.46
C GLU A 40 6.77 -6.11 -22.87
N LEU A 41 5.80 -6.29 -21.98
CA LEU A 41 4.40 -5.86 -22.18
C LEU A 41 4.18 -4.36 -21.94
N ARG A 42 5.20 -3.61 -21.54
CA ARG A 42 5.14 -2.17 -21.23
C ARG A 42 4.10 -1.83 -20.15
N LEU A 43 4.01 -2.67 -19.13
CA LEU A 43 3.02 -2.55 -18.05
C LEU A 43 3.44 -1.59 -16.93
N GLY A 44 4.29 -0.63 -17.16
CA GLY A 44 4.59 0.44 -16.20
C GLY A 44 5.11 -0.03 -14.83
N SER A 45 5.87 -1.13 -14.78
CA SER A 45 6.38 -1.77 -13.57
C SER A 45 7.67 -1.15 -13.00
N GLY A 46 7.92 0.12 -13.27
CA GLY A 46 9.11 0.81 -12.79
C GLY A 46 10.33 0.72 -13.72
N GLY A 47 10.22 0.03 -14.86
CA GLY A 47 11.27 -0.03 -15.89
C GLY A 47 12.41 -1.00 -15.57
N PHE A 48 12.14 -2.06 -14.81
CA PHE A 48 13.10 -3.09 -14.46
C PHE A 48 12.48 -4.50 -14.52
N ASP A 49 13.34 -5.50 -14.75
CA ASP A 49 12.99 -6.90 -14.63
C ASP A 49 13.05 -7.36 -13.17
N ILE A 50 12.41 -8.47 -12.84
CA ILE A 50 12.40 -9.00 -11.48
C ILE A 50 13.25 -10.27 -11.41
N VAL A 51 14.23 -10.30 -10.52
CA VAL A 51 15.00 -11.51 -10.25
C VAL A 51 14.11 -12.53 -9.57
N HIS A 52 14.01 -13.70 -10.19
CA HIS A 52 13.25 -14.84 -9.66
C HIS A 52 14.15 -15.80 -8.86
N CYS A 53 15.34 -16.07 -9.34
CA CYS A 53 16.26 -17.03 -8.72
C CYS A 53 17.69 -16.71 -9.11
N ASN A 54 18.62 -16.92 -8.17
CA ASN A 54 20.05 -16.91 -8.42
C ASN A 54 20.53 -18.36 -8.60
N LEU A 55 20.94 -18.73 -9.80
CA LEU A 55 21.39 -20.09 -10.13
C LEU A 55 22.77 -20.41 -9.56
N THR A 56 23.61 -19.40 -9.36
CA THR A 56 24.96 -19.57 -8.80
C THR A 56 24.93 -19.81 -7.30
N ARG A 57 24.02 -19.13 -6.57
CA ARG A 57 23.97 -19.16 -5.10
C ARG A 57 22.77 -19.92 -4.54
N GLY A 58 21.80 -20.22 -5.38
CA GLY A 58 20.53 -20.83 -4.98
C GLY A 58 19.59 -19.82 -4.31
N LEU A 59 18.50 -20.35 -3.78
CA LEU A 59 17.55 -19.61 -2.95
C LEU A 59 18.02 -19.75 -1.49
N ASP A 60 18.66 -18.74 -0.98
CA ASP A 60 19.13 -18.69 0.41
C ASP A 60 18.02 -18.16 1.35
N GLY A 61 16.81 -18.72 1.20
CA GLY A 61 15.65 -18.38 2.02
C GLY A 61 15.82 -18.91 3.43
N GLN A 62 16.20 -18.06 4.34
CA GLN A 62 16.14 -18.38 5.77
C GLN A 62 14.69 -18.24 6.22
N GLY A 63 14.03 -19.36 6.53
CA GLY A 63 12.69 -19.33 7.11
C GLY A 63 12.68 -18.55 8.43
N THR A 64 11.60 -17.84 8.68
CA THR A 64 11.40 -17.14 9.96
C THR A 64 11.04 -18.17 11.03
N PRO A 65 11.85 -18.33 12.10
CA PRO A 65 11.56 -19.29 13.16
C PRO A 65 10.18 -19.02 13.78
N ARG A 66 9.40 -20.08 14.00
CA ARG A 66 8.03 -20.06 14.53
C ARG A 66 6.98 -19.41 13.61
N ALA A 67 7.36 -18.88 12.46
CA ALA A 67 6.40 -18.35 11.52
C ALA A 67 5.49 -19.48 10.97
N HIS A 68 4.20 -19.17 10.83
CA HIS A 68 3.19 -20.14 10.40
C HIS A 68 2.17 -19.52 9.42
N VAL A 69 2.33 -18.24 9.09
CA VAL A 69 1.53 -17.55 8.07
C VAL A 69 2.35 -17.42 6.80
N MET A 70 1.79 -17.85 5.69
CA MET A 70 2.47 -17.83 4.39
C MET A 70 2.03 -16.64 3.56
N LYS A 71 2.98 -15.95 2.97
CA LYS A 71 2.78 -14.96 1.89
C LYS A 71 3.20 -15.57 0.55
N LEU A 72 2.67 -15.03 -0.55
CA LEU A 72 2.86 -15.55 -1.90
C LEU A 72 2.53 -17.04 -2.02
N ASN A 73 1.45 -17.45 -1.38
CA ASN A 73 1.04 -18.84 -1.24
C ASN A 73 1.01 -19.58 -2.59
N TYR A 74 1.52 -20.81 -2.60
CA TYR A 74 1.59 -21.68 -3.77
C TYR A 74 2.39 -21.14 -4.95
N THR A 75 3.32 -20.22 -4.69
CA THR A 75 4.33 -19.79 -5.65
C THR A 75 5.71 -20.27 -5.23
N SER A 76 6.68 -20.25 -6.14
CA SER A 76 8.09 -20.61 -5.82
C SER A 76 8.78 -19.63 -4.88
N LEU A 77 8.19 -18.47 -4.65
CA LEU A 77 8.67 -17.44 -3.72
C LEU A 77 7.81 -17.37 -2.44
N GLN A 78 6.97 -18.38 -2.19
CA GLN A 78 6.25 -18.43 -0.93
C GLN A 78 7.21 -18.41 0.26
N HIS A 79 6.88 -17.63 1.27
CA HIS A 79 7.69 -17.50 2.48
C HIS A 79 6.80 -17.35 3.70
N ALA A 80 7.31 -17.83 4.83
CA ALA A 80 6.61 -17.73 6.11
C ALA A 80 6.92 -16.39 6.79
N VAL A 81 5.91 -15.79 7.38
CA VAL A 81 6.02 -14.57 8.19
C VAL A 81 5.43 -14.80 9.57
N LEU A 82 5.93 -14.05 10.55
CA LEU A 82 5.34 -13.95 11.87
C LEU A 82 4.33 -12.78 11.82
N PRO A 83 3.01 -13.06 11.93
CA PRO A 83 2.01 -12.01 11.88
C PRO A 83 2.04 -11.16 13.14
N VAL A 84 1.73 -9.85 13.02
CA VAL A 84 1.67 -8.95 14.18
C VAL A 84 0.52 -9.28 15.14
N GLU A 85 -0.50 -9.97 14.67
CA GLU A 85 -1.66 -10.43 15.44
C GLU A 85 -1.45 -11.82 16.09
N GLU A 86 -0.25 -12.18 16.41
CA GLU A 86 -0.01 -13.45 17.12
C GLU A 86 -0.67 -13.40 18.51
N GLY A 87 -1.49 -14.39 18.80
CA GLY A 87 -2.22 -14.48 20.07
C GLY A 87 -1.31 -14.74 21.27
N ASP A 88 -1.90 -14.78 22.45
CA ASP A 88 -1.21 -15.10 23.70
C ASP A 88 -0.47 -16.44 23.64
N ALA A 89 0.54 -16.61 24.47
CA ALA A 89 1.43 -17.77 24.48
C ALA A 89 0.70 -19.11 24.69
N ASP A 90 -0.54 -19.09 25.19
CA ASP A 90 -1.41 -20.26 25.41
C ASP A 90 -2.36 -20.52 24.19
N GLY A 91 -2.27 -19.71 23.13
CA GLY A 91 -3.12 -19.83 21.95
C GLY A 91 -4.55 -19.30 22.13
N THR A 92 -4.84 -18.59 23.22
CA THR A 92 -6.14 -17.97 23.44
C THR A 92 -6.24 -16.71 22.56
N PRO A 93 -7.30 -16.56 21.71
CA PRO A 93 -7.50 -15.33 20.97
C PRO A 93 -7.72 -14.15 21.93
N SER A 94 -6.86 -13.15 21.88
CA SER A 94 -7.06 -11.91 22.63
C SER A 94 -8.29 -11.17 22.10
N SER A 95 -9.15 -10.66 22.98
CA SER A 95 -10.26 -9.81 22.57
C SER A 95 -9.75 -8.42 22.21
N PRO A 96 -10.11 -7.88 21.03
CA PRO A 96 -9.63 -6.57 20.63
C PRO A 96 -10.20 -5.48 21.54
N GLN A 97 -9.37 -4.51 21.90
CA GLN A 97 -9.79 -3.31 22.63
C GLN A 97 -10.48 -2.34 21.64
N LEU A 98 -11.78 -2.23 21.70
CA LEU A 98 -12.59 -1.38 20.81
C LEU A 98 -13.48 -0.43 21.61
N PRO A 99 -13.85 0.74 21.07
CA PRO A 99 -13.43 1.31 19.77
C PRO A 99 -11.97 1.79 19.80
N LEU A 100 -11.27 1.76 18.64
CA LEU A 100 -9.90 2.28 18.55
C LEU A 100 -9.84 3.81 18.71
N GLY A 101 -10.91 4.53 18.32
CA GLY A 101 -11.08 5.95 18.55
C GLY A 101 -10.12 6.90 17.82
N ARG A 102 -9.15 6.36 17.08
CA ARG A 102 -8.14 7.12 16.34
C ARG A 102 -8.48 7.24 14.85
N PRO A 103 -7.97 8.27 14.13
CA PRO A 103 -8.25 8.44 12.71
C PRO A 103 -7.59 7.37 11.83
N ALA A 104 -8.34 6.91 10.83
CA ALA A 104 -7.84 6.08 9.74
C ALA A 104 -8.15 6.75 8.39
N ALA A 105 -7.12 7.29 7.73
CA ALA A 105 -7.21 7.93 6.44
C ALA A 105 -7.01 6.89 5.33
N VAL A 106 -8.04 6.65 4.54
CA VAL A 106 -8.03 5.65 3.47
C VAL A 106 -7.74 6.32 2.13
N ILE A 107 -6.76 5.80 1.43
CA ILE A 107 -6.33 6.25 0.11
C ILE A 107 -6.64 5.19 -0.96
N ALA A 108 -7.03 5.64 -2.15
CA ALA A 108 -7.26 4.75 -3.30
C ALA A 108 -6.01 4.54 -4.15
N LEU A 109 -4.98 5.35 -3.96
CA LEU A 109 -3.72 5.29 -4.69
C LEU A 109 -2.53 5.57 -3.78
N HIS A 110 -1.45 4.83 -3.98
CA HIS A 110 -0.19 5.02 -3.26
C HIS A 110 0.38 6.46 -3.36
N GLY A 111 0.20 7.12 -4.51
CA GLY A 111 0.65 8.50 -4.71
C GLY A 111 -0.02 9.55 -3.81
N GLN A 112 -1.09 9.19 -3.07
CA GLN A 112 -1.72 10.06 -2.08
C GLN A 112 -1.02 10.01 -0.72
N LEU A 113 -0.11 9.04 -0.50
CA LEU A 113 0.55 8.82 0.80
C LEU A 113 1.46 10.00 1.19
N ALA A 114 2.36 10.43 0.31
CA ALA A 114 3.33 11.48 0.61
C ALA A 114 2.68 12.83 0.95
N PRO A 115 1.75 13.38 0.14
CA PRO A 115 1.10 14.64 0.49
C PRO A 115 0.27 14.55 1.76
N LEU A 116 -0.31 13.38 2.07
CA LEU A 116 -1.06 13.18 3.30
C LEU A 116 -0.12 13.13 4.52
N ALA A 117 1.00 12.42 4.43
CA ALA A 117 1.99 12.35 5.51
C ALA A 117 2.57 13.75 5.81
N TRP A 118 2.87 14.52 4.77
CA TRP A 118 3.32 15.90 4.92
C TRP A 118 2.25 16.79 5.59
N ALA A 119 0.99 16.70 5.16
CA ALA A 119 -0.11 17.48 5.74
C ALA A 119 -0.36 17.11 7.21
N PHE A 120 -0.26 15.82 7.55
CA PHE A 120 -0.37 15.36 8.94
C PHE A 120 0.75 15.93 9.82
N ALA A 121 2.00 15.84 9.37
CA ALA A 121 3.15 16.41 10.09
C ALA A 121 3.02 17.93 10.26
N ALA A 122 2.56 18.65 9.24
CA ALA A 122 2.31 20.09 9.32
C ALA A 122 1.22 20.43 10.36
N ALA A 123 0.17 19.61 10.43
CA ALA A 123 -0.94 19.82 11.37
C ALA A 123 -0.58 19.47 12.84
N THR A 124 0.30 18.48 13.05
CA THR A 124 0.70 18.00 14.37
C THR A 124 2.01 18.61 14.87
N GLY A 125 2.64 19.52 14.12
CA GLY A 125 3.95 20.10 14.44
C GLY A 125 5.09 19.08 14.41
N ALA A 126 4.98 18.06 13.55
CA ALA A 126 5.93 16.95 13.38
C ALA A 126 6.11 16.05 14.63
N THR A 127 5.23 16.15 15.62
CA THR A 127 5.25 15.29 16.81
C THR A 127 4.30 14.10 16.70
N GLY A 128 3.35 14.14 15.77
CA GLY A 128 2.37 13.10 15.55
C GLY A 128 3.00 11.84 14.93
N ARG A 129 2.50 10.69 15.35
CA ARG A 129 2.94 9.36 14.89
C ARG A 129 1.97 8.85 13.83
N LEU A 130 2.31 9.01 12.57
CA LEU A 130 1.53 8.49 11.44
C LEU A 130 2.06 7.13 11.00
N GLY A 131 1.22 6.11 11.00
CA GLY A 131 1.57 4.81 10.40
C GLY A 131 0.98 4.62 9.02
N TYR A 132 1.56 3.72 8.22
CA TYR A 132 1.02 3.31 6.94
C TYR A 132 0.74 1.81 6.91
N ILE A 133 -0.48 1.43 6.53
CA ILE A 133 -0.90 0.05 6.31
C ILE A 133 -1.08 -0.15 4.82
N GLN A 134 -0.17 -0.91 4.22
CA GLN A 134 -0.26 -1.27 2.81
C GLN A 134 -1.21 -2.45 2.62
N THR A 135 -2.30 -2.21 1.89
CA THR A 135 -3.29 -3.22 1.53
C THR A 135 -2.98 -3.83 0.17
N PRO A 136 -3.66 -4.92 -0.23
CA PRO A 136 -3.68 -5.40 -1.61
C PRO A 136 -4.13 -4.32 -2.60
N GLY A 137 -4.01 -4.60 -3.90
CA GLY A 137 -4.43 -3.70 -4.99
C GLY A 137 -3.29 -2.98 -5.70
N GLY A 138 -2.08 -2.98 -5.14
CA GLY A 138 -0.84 -2.57 -5.78
C GLY A 138 -0.01 -3.77 -6.25
N ALA A 139 0.89 -3.54 -7.19
CA ALA A 139 1.73 -4.59 -7.78
C ALA A 139 3.04 -4.84 -7.05
N LEU A 140 3.61 -3.82 -6.40
CA LEU A 140 4.93 -3.90 -5.77
C LEU A 140 4.85 -4.29 -4.29
N PRO A 141 5.83 -5.08 -3.81
CA PRO A 141 6.03 -5.31 -2.39
C PRO A 141 6.27 -4.01 -1.61
N GLY A 142 5.93 -4.01 -0.33
CA GLY A 142 6.12 -2.86 0.55
C GLY A 142 7.57 -2.37 0.60
N GLY A 143 8.51 -3.30 0.69
CA GLY A 143 9.94 -3.01 0.71
C GLY A 143 10.51 -2.35 -0.56
N HIS A 144 9.76 -2.37 -1.67
CA HIS A 144 10.15 -1.74 -2.94
C HIS A 144 9.58 -0.32 -3.13
N SER A 145 8.80 0.19 -2.20
CA SER A 145 8.31 1.57 -2.25
C SER A 145 9.38 2.58 -1.87
N CYS A 146 9.89 3.32 -2.85
CA CYS A 146 10.80 4.45 -2.58
C CYS A 146 10.13 5.49 -1.68
N VAL A 147 8.85 5.80 -1.94
CA VAL A 147 8.08 6.77 -1.16
C VAL A 147 8.00 6.38 0.31
N VAL A 148 7.73 5.11 0.61
CA VAL A 148 7.68 4.65 2.01
C VAL A 148 9.04 4.79 2.69
N ARG A 149 10.13 4.43 1.98
CA ARG A 149 11.48 4.58 2.54
C ARG A 149 11.80 6.05 2.84
N GLU A 150 11.61 6.93 1.85
CA GLU A 150 11.87 8.37 2.00
C GLU A 150 11.05 8.97 3.15
N LEU A 151 9.76 8.68 3.24
CA LEU A 151 8.91 9.19 4.31
C LEU A 151 9.31 8.68 5.70
N ARG A 152 9.84 7.45 5.80
CA ARG A 152 10.38 6.92 7.06
C ARG A 152 11.72 7.56 7.41
N ASP A 153 12.61 7.71 6.43
CA ASP A 153 13.92 8.34 6.62
C ASP A 153 13.78 9.81 7.04
N ASP A 154 12.76 10.50 6.52
CA ASP A 154 12.41 11.88 6.89
C ASP A 154 11.60 11.98 8.20
N GLY A 155 11.25 10.85 8.83
CA GLY A 155 10.47 10.82 10.06
C GLY A 155 8.98 11.17 9.90
N LEU A 156 8.48 11.18 8.66
CA LEU A 156 7.07 11.46 8.34
C LEU A 156 6.16 10.24 8.47
N LEU A 157 6.74 9.03 8.56
CA LEU A 157 6.04 7.80 8.90
C LEU A 157 6.70 7.15 10.13
N ALA A 158 5.89 6.89 11.15
CA ALA A 158 6.28 6.19 12.36
C ALA A 158 6.39 4.67 12.16
N GLY A 159 5.75 4.13 11.12
CA GLY A 159 5.81 2.71 10.81
C GLY A 159 5.10 2.34 9.51
N HIS A 160 5.38 1.12 9.03
CA HIS A 160 4.83 0.54 7.81
C HIS A 160 4.50 -0.94 8.01
N LEU A 161 3.22 -1.28 8.00
CA LEU A 161 2.69 -2.63 8.03
C LEU A 161 2.12 -3.01 6.66
N THR A 162 2.11 -4.31 6.37
CA THR A 162 1.36 -4.85 5.22
C THR A 162 0.23 -5.73 5.69
N ALA A 163 -0.87 -5.79 4.94
CA ALA A 163 -2.05 -6.57 5.28
C ALA A 163 -2.50 -7.47 4.12
N GLY A 164 -3.12 -8.59 4.42
CA GLY A 164 -3.65 -9.54 3.44
C GLY A 164 -2.58 -10.13 2.55
N SER A 165 -2.75 -10.05 1.23
CA SER A 165 -1.78 -10.53 0.25
C SER A 165 -0.63 -9.55 -0.01
N ALA A 166 -0.68 -8.31 0.51
CA ALA A 166 0.48 -7.42 0.50
C ALA A 166 1.56 -7.97 1.44
N PHE A 167 2.84 -7.77 1.09
CA PHE A 167 3.98 -8.26 1.85
C PHE A 167 5.15 -7.27 1.80
N GLY A 168 6.17 -7.50 2.63
CA GLY A 168 7.34 -6.64 2.71
C GLY A 168 7.10 -5.39 3.56
N GLY A 169 6.26 -5.47 4.57
CA GLY A 169 6.09 -4.43 5.57
C GLY A 169 7.36 -4.28 6.41
N ALA A 170 7.86 -3.05 6.54
CA ALA A 170 9.12 -2.82 7.22
C ALA A 170 9.05 -3.04 8.74
N ASP A 171 7.87 -2.89 9.32
CA ASP A 171 7.64 -3.02 10.77
C ASP A 171 6.69 -4.18 11.11
N GLY A 172 6.25 -4.94 10.12
CA GLY A 172 5.47 -6.16 10.33
C GLY A 172 4.50 -6.49 9.20
N GLU A 173 3.99 -7.69 9.30
CA GLU A 173 3.03 -8.30 8.37
C GLU A 173 1.76 -8.67 9.13
N SER A 174 0.62 -8.53 8.50
CA SER A 174 -0.68 -8.85 9.07
C SER A 174 -1.51 -9.70 8.12
N ILE A 175 -2.38 -10.54 8.67
CA ILE A 175 -3.32 -11.34 7.88
C ILE A 175 -4.47 -10.47 7.37
N THR A 176 -4.91 -9.49 8.18
CA THR A 176 -6.05 -8.64 7.85
C THR A 176 -5.75 -7.15 8.06
N THR A 177 -6.47 -6.30 7.34
CA THR A 177 -6.43 -4.85 7.58
C THR A 177 -6.92 -4.49 8.99
N ALA A 178 -7.84 -5.27 9.53
CA ALA A 178 -8.37 -5.05 10.89
C ALA A 178 -7.27 -5.25 11.95
N ALA A 179 -6.51 -6.34 11.84
CA ALA A 179 -5.42 -6.64 12.75
C ALA A 179 -4.28 -5.60 12.62
N ALA A 180 -3.95 -5.20 11.38
CA ALA A 180 -2.96 -4.14 11.15
C ALA A 180 -3.37 -2.80 11.78
N LEU A 181 -4.65 -2.40 11.68
CA LEU A 181 -5.18 -1.21 12.33
C LEU A 181 -5.13 -1.33 13.85
N HIS A 182 -5.56 -2.46 14.40
CA HIS A 182 -5.53 -2.72 15.84
C HIS A 182 -4.09 -2.65 16.38
N HIS A 183 -3.15 -3.33 15.72
CA HIS A 183 -1.74 -3.31 16.11
C HIS A 183 -1.12 -1.92 15.98
N GLY A 184 -1.31 -1.25 14.84
CA GLY A 184 -0.73 0.07 14.59
C GLY A 184 -1.25 1.15 15.54
N LEU A 185 -2.57 1.25 15.70
CA LEU A 185 -3.21 2.27 16.52
C LEU A 185 -3.22 1.92 18.02
N GLY A 186 -3.27 0.63 18.36
CA GLY A 186 -3.31 0.17 19.75
C GLY A 186 -1.93 -0.09 20.34
N GLU A 187 -1.13 -0.95 19.70
CA GLU A 187 0.12 -1.45 20.30
C GLU A 187 1.34 -0.60 19.89
N LEU A 188 1.42 -0.17 18.63
CA LEU A 188 2.48 0.73 18.16
C LEU A 188 2.21 2.20 18.51
N ASP A 189 1.07 2.51 19.10
CA ASP A 189 0.67 3.83 19.55
C ASP A 189 0.75 4.91 18.45
N TRP A 190 0.31 4.58 17.24
CA TRP A 190 0.16 5.58 16.18
C TRP A 190 -1.03 6.50 16.48
N ASP A 191 -0.86 7.79 16.30
CA ASP A 191 -1.95 8.76 16.46
C ASP A 191 -2.96 8.69 15.32
N ALA A 192 -2.52 8.27 14.15
CA ALA A 192 -3.34 8.03 12.97
C ALA A 192 -2.71 6.98 12.06
N ALA A 193 -3.55 6.34 11.24
CA ALA A 193 -3.10 5.41 10.21
C ALA A 193 -3.53 5.87 8.81
N VAL A 194 -2.64 5.72 7.81
CA VAL A 194 -3.02 5.73 6.40
C VAL A 194 -3.21 4.30 5.96
N VAL A 195 -4.31 4.00 5.29
CA VAL A 195 -4.63 2.66 4.79
C VAL A 195 -4.86 2.71 3.30
N GLY A 196 -4.15 1.90 2.53
CA GLY A 196 -4.35 1.83 1.09
C GLY A 196 -3.32 1.01 0.33
N PRO A 197 -3.51 0.85 -0.99
CA PRO A 197 -2.68 -0.02 -1.81
C PRO A 197 -1.24 0.49 -1.94
N GLY A 198 -0.33 -0.45 -2.15
CA GLY A 198 1.06 -0.14 -2.51
C GLY A 198 1.22 0.45 -3.92
N PRO A 199 2.47 0.69 -4.36
CA PRO A 199 2.77 1.20 -5.70
C PRO A 199 2.28 0.29 -6.82
N GLY A 200 2.05 0.87 -8.01
CA GLY A 200 1.65 0.09 -9.18
C GLY A 200 0.20 -0.37 -9.11
N ILE A 201 -0.74 0.58 -9.03
CA ILE A 201 -2.16 0.25 -8.96
C ILE A 201 -2.60 -0.61 -10.13
N LEU A 202 -3.20 -1.75 -9.82
CA LEU A 202 -3.79 -2.63 -10.82
C LEU A 202 -5.13 -2.07 -11.29
N GLY A 203 -5.42 -2.19 -12.57
CA GLY A 203 -6.68 -1.68 -13.09
C GLY A 203 -7.02 -2.15 -14.49
N SER A 204 -8.31 -2.35 -14.72
CA SER A 204 -8.93 -2.58 -16.02
C SER A 204 -9.74 -1.36 -16.44
N GLY A 205 -10.45 -1.46 -17.58
CA GLY A 205 -11.40 -0.42 -18.02
C GLY A 205 -12.72 -0.38 -17.24
N SER A 206 -12.93 -1.30 -16.28
CA SER A 206 -14.16 -1.42 -15.49
C SER A 206 -14.13 -0.51 -14.27
N ALA A 207 -15.30 0.01 -13.87
CA ALA A 207 -15.47 0.75 -12.62
C ALA A 207 -15.17 -0.12 -11.38
N LEU A 208 -15.40 -1.43 -11.46
CA LEU A 208 -15.14 -2.37 -10.37
C LEU A 208 -13.78 -3.06 -10.48
N GLY A 209 -13.09 -2.95 -11.60
CA GLY A 209 -11.84 -3.67 -11.90
C GLY A 209 -10.60 -2.82 -11.65
N HIS A 210 -10.43 -2.26 -10.45
CA HIS A 210 -9.21 -1.52 -10.10
C HIS A 210 -8.84 -1.69 -8.62
N GLY A 211 -7.55 -1.74 -8.34
CA GLY A 211 -7.03 -1.94 -6.98
C GLY A 211 -7.38 -0.83 -5.98
N GLY A 212 -7.73 0.37 -6.47
CA GLY A 212 -8.22 1.46 -5.61
C GLY A 212 -9.58 1.16 -4.96
N LEU A 213 -10.31 0.13 -5.42
CA LEU A 213 -11.55 -0.31 -4.78
C LEU A 213 -11.30 -0.98 -3.42
N GLN A 214 -10.07 -1.38 -3.12
CA GLN A 214 -9.66 -1.83 -1.79
C GLN A 214 -9.93 -0.77 -0.70
N ALA A 215 -10.07 0.50 -1.09
CA ALA A 215 -10.47 1.56 -0.18
C ALA A 215 -11.88 1.33 0.42
N LEU A 216 -12.79 0.65 -0.29
CA LEU A 216 -14.12 0.30 0.23
C LEU A 216 -14.00 -0.64 1.43
N ASP A 217 -13.25 -1.73 1.29
CA ASP A 217 -13.02 -2.71 2.36
C ASP A 217 -12.32 -2.06 3.55
N SER A 218 -11.33 -1.20 3.27
CA SER A 218 -10.55 -0.49 4.29
C SER A 218 -11.41 0.48 5.09
N LEU A 219 -12.33 1.22 4.44
CA LEU A 219 -13.28 2.13 5.11
C LEU A 219 -14.26 1.37 6.00
N HIS A 220 -14.85 0.28 5.49
CA HIS A 220 -15.76 -0.55 6.29
C HIS A 220 -15.04 -1.16 7.49
N THR A 221 -13.80 -1.63 7.31
CA THR A 221 -12.97 -2.15 8.40
C THR A 221 -12.69 -1.07 9.45
N ALA A 222 -12.27 0.12 9.04
CA ALA A 222 -12.00 1.24 9.95
C ALA A 222 -13.25 1.64 10.75
N LEU A 223 -14.42 1.72 10.08
CA LEU A 223 -15.70 2.00 10.75
C LEU A 223 -16.07 0.90 11.75
N ALA A 224 -15.93 -0.37 11.38
CA ALA A 224 -16.24 -1.51 12.25
C ALA A 224 -15.37 -1.54 13.51
N LEU A 225 -14.12 -1.07 13.41
CA LEU A 225 -13.21 -0.95 14.56
C LEU A 225 -13.37 0.35 15.36
N GLY A 226 -14.34 1.20 14.98
CA GLY A 226 -14.60 2.47 15.66
C GLY A 226 -13.52 3.53 15.43
N CYS A 227 -12.83 3.48 14.30
CA CYS A 227 -11.92 4.54 13.87
C CYS A 227 -12.69 5.74 13.31
N GLY A 228 -12.12 6.94 13.39
CA GLY A 228 -12.54 8.09 12.60
C GLY A 228 -12.20 7.87 11.12
N ALA A 229 -13.07 7.20 10.37
CA ALA A 229 -12.82 6.82 8.99
C ALA A 229 -12.88 8.02 8.04
N LEU A 230 -11.83 8.24 7.26
CA LEU A 230 -11.65 9.34 6.34
C LEU A 230 -11.26 8.82 4.96
N LEU A 231 -12.04 9.11 3.91
CA LEU A 231 -11.64 8.85 2.53
C LEU A 231 -10.89 10.05 1.97
N VAL A 232 -9.64 9.85 1.53
CA VAL A 232 -8.88 10.88 0.83
C VAL A 232 -9.25 10.86 -0.65
N ALA A 233 -9.94 11.90 -1.12
CA ALA A 233 -10.40 11.99 -2.49
C ALA A 233 -9.22 12.01 -3.48
N ARG A 234 -9.23 11.12 -4.47
CA ARG A 234 -8.34 11.25 -5.62
C ARG A 234 -8.90 12.28 -6.58
N MET A 235 -8.13 13.33 -6.80
CA MET A 235 -8.52 14.47 -7.65
C MET A 235 -7.39 14.89 -8.56
N SER A 236 -7.71 15.38 -9.75
CA SER A 236 -6.75 15.99 -10.67
C SER A 236 -7.45 16.98 -11.61
N SER A 237 -6.90 18.17 -11.77
CA SER A 237 -7.36 19.14 -12.77
C SER A 237 -6.76 18.89 -14.16
N THR A 238 -5.63 18.17 -14.23
CA THR A 238 -4.78 18.05 -15.41
C THR A 238 -4.63 16.62 -15.96
N ASP A 239 -5.27 15.60 -15.33
CA ASP A 239 -5.17 14.22 -15.85
C ASP A 239 -5.75 14.16 -17.28
N LEU A 240 -4.98 13.64 -18.22
CA LEU A 240 -5.38 13.53 -19.62
C LEU A 240 -6.57 12.57 -19.81
N ARG A 241 -6.75 11.63 -18.89
CA ARG A 241 -7.86 10.67 -18.92
C ARG A 241 -9.09 11.29 -18.27
N ALA A 242 -10.15 11.51 -19.06
CA ALA A 242 -11.39 12.17 -18.62
C ALA A 242 -11.96 11.57 -17.31
N ARG A 243 -11.87 10.23 -17.13
CA ARG A 243 -12.36 9.54 -15.93
C ARG A 243 -11.63 9.89 -14.62
N HIS A 244 -10.49 10.58 -14.70
CA HIS A 244 -9.70 11.03 -13.55
C HIS A 244 -9.65 12.55 -13.41
N ARG A 245 -10.26 13.29 -14.36
CA ARG A 245 -10.33 14.75 -14.29
C ARG A 245 -11.41 15.16 -13.28
N GLY A 246 -11.10 16.14 -12.46
CA GLY A 246 -11.90 16.47 -11.30
C GLY A 246 -11.84 15.36 -10.26
N LEU A 247 -12.95 14.95 -9.69
CA LEU A 247 -13.06 13.79 -8.81
C LEU A 247 -12.93 12.49 -9.63
N SER A 248 -11.90 11.71 -9.34
CA SER A 248 -11.62 10.46 -10.04
C SER A 248 -12.76 9.44 -9.89
N HIS A 249 -12.99 8.66 -10.95
CA HIS A 249 -13.94 7.54 -10.89
C HIS A 249 -13.60 6.53 -9.78
N HIS A 250 -12.34 6.40 -9.35
CA HIS A 250 -11.97 5.56 -8.21
C HIS A 250 -12.69 6.01 -6.93
N THR A 251 -12.61 7.31 -6.62
CA THR A 251 -13.30 7.88 -5.46
C THR A 251 -14.81 7.79 -5.60
N ARG A 252 -15.35 8.13 -6.78
CA ARG A 252 -16.80 8.04 -7.06
C ARG A 252 -17.33 6.63 -6.87
N THR A 253 -16.63 5.61 -7.38
CA THR A 253 -17.04 4.21 -7.25
C THR A 253 -17.05 3.78 -5.78
N VAL A 254 -16.01 4.13 -5.02
CA VAL A 254 -15.96 3.82 -3.58
C VAL A 254 -17.13 4.47 -2.85
N LEU A 255 -17.36 5.76 -3.05
CA LEU A 255 -18.45 6.49 -2.41
C LEU A 255 -19.83 5.94 -2.75
N HIS A 256 -20.04 5.54 -4.00
CA HIS A 256 -21.31 4.96 -4.46
C HIS A 256 -21.62 3.58 -3.81
N LEU A 257 -20.59 2.85 -3.43
CA LEU A 257 -20.72 1.51 -2.86
C LEU A 257 -20.62 1.49 -1.33
N LEU A 258 -20.36 2.62 -0.68
CA LEU A 258 -20.29 2.69 0.77
C LEU A 258 -21.64 2.39 1.42
N LEU A 259 -21.61 1.57 2.46
CA LEU A 259 -22.78 1.20 3.26
C LEU A 259 -23.02 2.13 4.47
N ALA A 260 -22.08 3.01 4.75
CA ALA A 260 -22.15 3.94 5.88
C ALA A 260 -21.46 5.27 5.52
N PRO A 261 -21.88 6.39 6.13
CA PRO A 261 -21.28 7.70 5.87
C PRO A 261 -19.82 7.74 6.39
N VAL A 262 -18.97 8.42 5.63
CA VAL A 262 -17.58 8.71 5.99
C VAL A 262 -17.25 10.19 5.74
N VAL A 263 -16.21 10.69 6.41
CA VAL A 263 -15.67 12.01 6.07
C VAL A 263 -14.84 11.88 4.78
N VAL A 264 -15.03 12.84 3.87
CA VAL A 264 -14.24 12.91 2.62
C VAL A 264 -13.28 14.09 2.69
N ALA A 265 -11.99 13.81 2.67
CA ALA A 265 -10.97 14.84 2.57
C ALA A 265 -10.79 15.27 1.12
N ILE A 266 -10.99 16.56 0.88
CA ILE A 266 -10.83 17.18 -0.43
C ILE A 266 -9.68 18.17 -0.35
N ALA A 267 -8.68 18.02 -1.22
CA ALA A 267 -7.57 18.97 -1.30
C ALA A 267 -8.12 20.34 -1.72
N GLN A 268 -7.80 21.36 -0.92
CA GLN A 268 -8.03 22.75 -1.32
C GLN A 268 -6.82 23.21 -2.13
N GLY A 269 -7.06 23.62 -3.37
CA GLY A 269 -6.03 24.17 -4.25
C GLY A 269 -6.67 25.25 -5.11
N GLU A 270 -5.91 26.28 -5.46
CA GLU A 270 -6.29 27.16 -6.55
C GLU A 270 -6.22 26.32 -7.83
N ALA A 271 -7.37 26.01 -8.42
CA ALA A 271 -7.41 25.38 -9.72
C ALA A 271 -6.78 26.36 -10.73
N PRO A 272 -5.72 26.00 -11.45
CA PRO A 272 -5.25 26.83 -12.56
C PRO A 272 -6.33 26.78 -13.65
N GLY A 273 -7.02 27.91 -13.84
CA GLY A 273 -8.02 28.09 -14.88
C GLY A 273 -9.47 27.84 -14.43
N ASP A 274 -10.35 28.46 -15.15
CA ASP A 274 -11.77 28.75 -14.94
C ASP A 274 -12.74 27.56 -14.74
N GLU A 275 -12.27 26.35 -14.49
CA GLU A 275 -13.11 25.21 -14.15
C GLU A 275 -13.13 25.00 -12.64
N ARG A 276 -13.83 25.87 -11.92
CA ARG A 276 -14.28 25.57 -10.57
C ARG A 276 -15.27 24.40 -10.65
N HIS A 277 -14.79 23.20 -10.47
CA HIS A 277 -15.67 22.10 -10.16
C HIS A 277 -16.40 22.46 -8.85
N ASP A 278 -17.70 22.74 -8.96
CA ASP A 278 -18.53 23.04 -7.81
C ASP A 278 -18.69 21.76 -7.00
N TRP A 279 -17.89 21.65 -5.94
CA TRP A 279 -17.90 20.51 -4.99
C TRP A 279 -19.25 20.35 -4.29
N ARG A 280 -20.14 21.36 -4.36
CA ARG A 280 -21.53 21.26 -3.90
C ARG A 280 -22.34 20.31 -4.79
N THR A 281 -21.99 20.21 -6.08
CA THR A 281 -22.60 19.24 -6.98
C THR A 281 -22.21 17.80 -6.60
N VAL A 282 -21.00 17.56 -6.09
CA VAL A 282 -20.60 16.23 -5.58
C VAL A 282 -21.40 15.83 -4.36
N GLN A 283 -21.74 16.77 -3.48
CA GLN A 283 -22.62 16.49 -2.32
C GLN A 283 -24.06 16.19 -2.73
N THR A 284 -24.56 16.81 -3.82
CA THR A 284 -25.91 16.57 -4.34
C THR A 284 -26.01 15.25 -5.10
N ASP A 285 -24.97 14.87 -5.85
CA ASP A 285 -24.90 13.58 -6.57
C ASP A 285 -24.75 12.38 -5.61
N LEU A 286 -24.34 12.60 -4.37
CA LEU A 286 -24.22 11.58 -3.33
C LEU A 286 -25.47 11.47 -2.45
N ALA A 287 -26.42 12.40 -2.55
CA ALA A 287 -27.68 12.45 -1.78
C ALA A 287 -28.89 11.93 -2.56
N GLY A 288 -28.70 11.45 -3.82
CA GLY A 288 -29.76 10.96 -4.71
C GLY A 288 -29.95 9.44 -4.70
#